data_26479e491f78c9379b073c3660209f09
#
_entry.id   26479e491f78c9379b073c3660209f09
#
_cell.length_a   1.000
_cell.length_b   1.000
_cell.length_c   1.000
_cell.angle_alpha   90.00
_cell.angle_beta   90.00
_cell.angle_gamma   90.00
#
_symmetry.space_group_name_H-M   'P 1'
#
loop_
_entity.id
_entity.type
_entity.pdbx_description
1 polymer ?
#
loop_
_entity_poly.entity_id
_entity_poly.type
_entity_poly.pdbx_seq_one_letter_code
_entity_poly.pdbx_strand_id
1 'polypeptide(L)'
;MRFDIMTLFPTSVDAMMQESILGRAQRKGLIEIHAHQIRDYTTNRQNQVDDYPYGGGRGAILQCDPLYNCWTAICDEIGAPVYTIFLSPCGAVFDQEKARQLRDSCENIILV
;
A
#
# COMPACT_ATOMS: atom_id res chain seq x y z
N MET A 1 -7.00 -5.10 -13.21
CA MET A 1 -6.86 -5.02 -11.74
C MET A 1 -5.77 -4.02 -11.40
N ARG A 2 -6.03 -3.11 -10.48
CA ARG A 2 -5.10 -2.07 -10.05
C ARG A 2 -4.65 -2.32 -8.61
N PHE A 3 -3.35 -2.15 -8.36
CA PHE A 3 -2.74 -2.23 -7.04
C PHE A 3 -2.05 -0.91 -6.71
N ASP A 4 -2.38 -0.34 -5.58
CA ASP A 4 -1.73 0.84 -5.03
C ASP A 4 -1.01 0.43 -3.74
N ILE A 5 0.28 0.67 -3.66
CA ILE A 5 1.12 0.27 -2.53
C ILE A 5 1.57 1.51 -1.78
N MET A 6 1.13 1.64 -0.54
CA MET A 6 1.56 2.71 0.35
C MET A 6 2.88 2.31 1.00
N THR A 7 3.92 3.08 0.77
CA THR A 7 5.27 2.72 1.21
C THR A 7 6.12 3.95 1.54
N LEU A 8 7.14 3.76 2.35
CA LEU A 8 8.21 4.76 2.57
C LEU A 8 9.32 4.67 1.52
N PHE A 9 9.32 3.61 0.70
CA PHE A 9 10.38 3.31 -0.27
C PHE A 9 9.82 3.02 -1.66
N PRO A 10 9.16 4.00 -2.31
CA PRO A 10 8.51 3.78 -3.59
C PRO A 10 9.48 3.35 -4.69
N THR A 11 10.69 3.89 -4.71
CA THR A 11 11.70 3.53 -5.72
C THR A 11 12.07 2.05 -5.64
N SER A 12 12.22 1.50 -4.43
CA SER A 12 12.53 0.07 -4.24
C SER A 12 11.36 -0.81 -4.66
N VAL A 13 10.13 -0.41 -4.31
CA VAL A 13 8.92 -1.14 -4.71
C VAL A 13 8.78 -1.14 -6.23
N ASP A 14 8.90 0.01 -6.87
CA ASP A 14 8.80 0.11 -8.33
C ASP A 14 9.85 -0.76 -9.03
N ALA A 15 11.10 -0.74 -8.58
CA ALA A 15 12.15 -1.58 -9.14
C ALA A 15 11.81 -3.07 -9.06
N MET A 16 11.35 -3.54 -7.90
CA MET A 16 10.94 -4.94 -7.70
C MET A 16 9.74 -5.33 -8.56
N MET A 17 8.74 -4.45 -8.65
CA MET A 17 7.50 -4.73 -9.38
C MET A 17 7.66 -4.70 -10.89
N GLN A 18 8.76 -4.13 -11.42
CA GLN A 18 9.08 -4.16 -12.84
C GLN A 18 9.76 -5.47 -13.29
N GLU A 19 10.18 -6.29 -12.35
CA GLU A 19 10.92 -7.51 -12.63
C GLU A 19 10.00 -8.72 -12.92
N SER A 20 10.56 -9.65 -13.73
CA SER A 20 10.03 -11.02 -13.93
C SER A 20 8.54 -11.07 -14.32
N ILE A 21 7.75 -11.88 -13.62
CA ILE A 21 6.33 -12.14 -13.91
C ILE A 21 5.48 -10.89 -13.73
N LEU A 22 5.71 -10.11 -12.67
CA LEU A 22 4.96 -8.89 -12.40
C LEU A 22 5.20 -7.81 -13.46
N GLY A 23 6.45 -7.63 -13.86
CA GLY A 23 6.78 -6.71 -14.96
C GLY A 23 6.14 -7.12 -16.28
N ARG A 24 6.13 -8.42 -16.58
CA ARG A 24 5.43 -8.94 -17.78
C ARG A 24 3.92 -8.72 -17.73
N ALA A 25 3.30 -8.94 -16.59
CA ALA A 25 1.86 -8.73 -16.42
C ALA A 25 1.47 -7.26 -16.61
N GLN A 26 2.29 -6.33 -16.11
CA GLN A 26 2.09 -4.90 -16.32
C GLN A 26 2.24 -4.51 -17.80
N ARG A 27 3.28 -4.98 -18.47
CA ARG A 27 3.49 -4.71 -19.91
C ARG A 27 2.37 -5.27 -20.80
N LYS A 28 1.73 -6.35 -20.38
CA LYS A 28 0.56 -6.93 -21.07
C LYS A 28 -0.76 -6.24 -20.71
N GLY A 29 -0.75 -5.27 -19.81
CA GLY A 29 -1.95 -4.57 -19.37
C GLY A 29 -2.88 -5.40 -18.49
N LEU A 30 -2.41 -6.50 -17.91
CA LEU A 30 -3.22 -7.37 -17.03
C LEU A 30 -3.39 -6.77 -15.65
N ILE A 31 -2.36 -6.07 -15.17
CA ILE A 31 -2.34 -5.38 -13.88
C ILE A 31 -1.67 -4.02 -14.00
N GLU A 32 -2.04 -3.11 -13.12
CA GLU A 32 -1.34 -1.84 -12.88
C GLU A 32 -0.84 -1.82 -11.44
N ILE A 33 0.38 -1.36 -11.22
CA ILE A 33 0.96 -1.22 -9.88
C ILE A 33 1.48 0.20 -9.72
N HIS A 34 1.04 0.88 -8.67
CA HIS A 34 1.43 2.23 -8.31
C HIS A 34 1.99 2.25 -6.89
N ALA A 35 3.21 2.74 -6.70
CA ALA A 35 3.80 2.96 -5.39
C ALA A 35 3.60 4.41 -4.97
N HIS A 36 3.12 4.61 -3.73
CA HIS A 36 2.84 5.93 -3.16
C HIS A 36 3.73 6.18 -1.96
N GLN A 37 4.42 7.33 -1.98
CA GLN A 37 5.25 7.76 -0.86
C GLN A 37 4.37 8.31 0.27
N ILE A 38 4.29 7.60 1.39
CA ILE A 38 3.51 8.03 2.56
C ILE A 38 4.01 9.38 3.10
N ARG A 39 5.31 9.61 3.02
CA ARG A 39 5.96 10.83 3.50
C ARG A 39 5.49 12.11 2.81
N ASP A 40 5.01 12.02 1.57
CA ASP A 40 4.48 13.16 0.81
C ASP A 40 3.14 13.68 1.37
N TYR A 41 2.49 12.91 2.22
CA TYR A 41 1.16 13.22 2.79
C TYR A 41 1.20 13.67 4.24
N THR A 42 2.40 13.89 4.80
CA THR A 42 2.53 14.46 6.13
C THR A 42 2.32 15.98 6.10
N THR A 43 1.69 16.51 7.15
CA THR A 43 1.53 17.95 7.39
C THR A 43 2.66 18.53 8.22
N ASN A 44 3.58 17.69 8.70
CA ASN A 44 4.70 18.09 9.54
C ASN A 44 5.82 18.70 8.69
N ARG A 45 6.39 19.83 9.15
CA ARG A 45 7.51 20.51 8.49
C ARG A 45 8.76 19.65 8.33
N GLN A 46 8.94 18.65 9.19
CA GLN A 46 10.07 17.73 9.17
C GLN A 46 9.82 16.49 8.32
N ASN A 47 8.66 16.39 7.65
CA ASN A 47 8.21 15.21 6.91
C ASN A 47 8.25 13.93 7.74
N GLN A 48 7.98 14.05 9.03
CA GLN A 48 7.96 12.94 9.97
C GLN A 48 6.69 12.11 9.77
N VAL A 49 6.84 10.79 9.71
CA VAL A 49 5.75 9.83 9.48
C VAL A 49 5.61 8.83 10.60
N ASP A 50 6.52 8.86 11.58
CA ASP A 50 6.60 7.92 12.68
C ASP A 50 6.71 8.64 14.03
N ASP A 51 6.39 7.91 15.09
CA ASP A 51 6.42 8.39 16.46
C ASP A 51 6.84 7.26 17.41
N TYR A 52 7.05 7.58 18.66
CA TYR A 52 7.36 6.59 19.68
C TYR A 52 6.16 5.70 19.99
N PRO A 53 6.39 4.40 20.34
CA PRO A 53 5.30 3.51 20.74
C PRO A 53 4.56 4.02 21.99
N TYR A 54 3.23 3.87 21.98
CA TYR A 54 2.41 4.17 23.16
C TYR A 54 2.83 3.30 24.35
N GLY A 55 2.97 3.90 25.53
CA GLY A 55 3.42 3.21 26.74
C GLY A 55 4.92 2.97 26.83
N GLY A 56 5.70 3.50 25.91
CA GLY A 56 7.15 3.37 25.86
C GLY A 56 7.61 2.06 25.20
N GLY A 57 8.91 1.84 25.15
CA GLY A 57 9.50 0.69 24.51
C GLY A 57 10.40 1.09 23.34
N ARG A 58 10.98 0.06 22.67
CA ARG A 58 11.85 0.24 21.50
C ARG A 58 11.04 0.18 20.21
N GLY A 59 11.49 0.93 19.22
CA GLY A 59 10.89 0.94 17.88
C GLY A 59 10.14 2.23 17.57
N ALA A 60 9.47 2.25 16.42
CA ALA A 60 8.69 3.38 15.95
C ALA A 60 7.33 2.88 15.44
N ILE A 61 6.31 3.74 15.55
CA ILE A 61 4.97 3.49 15.04
C ILE A 61 4.69 4.53 13.95
N LEU A 62 4.17 4.08 12.82
CA LEU A 62 3.70 5.00 11.77
C LEU A 62 2.54 5.85 12.30
N GLN A 63 2.60 7.15 12.03
CA GLN A 63 1.54 8.08 12.40
C GLN A 63 0.29 7.84 11.55
N CYS A 64 -0.88 7.97 12.16
CA CYS A 64 -2.15 7.78 11.46
C CYS A 64 -2.41 8.83 10.38
N ASP A 65 -2.08 10.10 10.64
CA ASP A 65 -2.40 11.20 9.73
C ASP A 65 -1.78 11.05 8.34
N PRO A 66 -0.47 10.80 8.18
CA PRO A 66 0.11 10.57 6.86
C PRO A 66 -0.48 9.35 6.16
N LEU A 67 -0.73 8.25 6.88
CA LEU A 67 -1.35 7.06 6.33
C LEU A 67 -2.76 7.34 5.83
N TYR A 68 -3.58 7.99 6.65
CA TYR A 68 -4.95 8.31 6.28
C TYR A 68 -5.02 9.28 5.10
N ASN A 69 -4.18 10.31 5.10
CA ASN A 69 -4.13 11.28 4.01
C ASN A 69 -3.69 10.62 2.69
N CYS A 70 -2.69 9.76 2.74
CA CYS A 70 -2.24 8.99 1.57
C CYS A 70 -3.36 8.07 1.06
N TRP A 71 -3.99 7.32 1.93
CA TRP A 71 -5.09 6.43 1.60
C TRP A 71 -6.26 7.18 0.97
N THR A 72 -6.68 8.30 1.57
CA THR A 72 -7.77 9.14 1.06
C THR A 72 -7.45 9.68 -0.34
N ALA A 73 -6.23 10.16 -0.55
CA ALA A 73 -5.81 10.67 -1.86
C ALA A 73 -5.85 9.57 -2.94
N ILE A 74 -5.43 8.35 -2.60
CA ILE A 74 -5.50 7.20 -3.52
C ILE A 74 -6.96 6.84 -3.83
N CYS A 75 -7.82 6.78 -2.82
CA CYS A 75 -9.25 6.51 -3.01
C CYS A 75 -9.92 7.55 -3.91
N ASP A 76 -9.61 8.83 -3.71
CA ASP A 76 -10.14 9.93 -4.53
C ASP A 76 -9.63 9.84 -5.98
N GLU A 77 -8.38 9.48 -6.19
CA GLU A 77 -7.80 9.28 -7.52
C GLU A 77 -8.48 8.12 -8.25
N ILE A 78 -8.72 7.00 -7.56
CA ILE A 78 -9.37 5.82 -8.16
C ILE A 78 -10.84 6.12 -8.49
N GLY A 79 -11.57 6.78 -7.59
CA GLY A 79 -12.98 7.16 -7.79
C GLY A 79 -13.94 5.98 -7.94
N ALA A 80 -13.57 4.80 -7.45
CA ALA A 80 -14.32 3.54 -7.54
C ALA A 80 -14.12 2.73 -6.25
N PRO A 81 -14.89 1.67 -6.01
CA PRO A 81 -14.71 0.82 -4.83
C PRO A 81 -13.29 0.26 -4.73
N VAL A 82 -12.73 0.31 -3.52
CA VAL A 82 -11.36 -0.12 -3.21
C VAL A 82 -11.41 -1.13 -2.06
N TYR A 83 -10.63 -2.19 -2.17
CA TYR A 83 -10.39 -3.13 -1.09
C TYR A 83 -9.01 -2.84 -0.47
N THR A 84 -8.98 -2.50 0.82
CA THR A 84 -7.74 -2.18 1.52
C THR A 84 -7.25 -3.39 2.31
N ILE A 85 -5.99 -3.76 2.10
CA ILE A 85 -5.31 -4.84 2.83
C ILE A 85 -4.24 -4.22 3.69
N PHE A 86 -4.40 -4.36 4.99
CA PHE A 86 -3.38 -3.97 5.98
C PHE A 86 -2.51 -5.17 6.31
N LEU A 87 -1.22 -5.09 6.02
CA LEU A 87 -0.27 -6.15 6.28
C LEU A 87 0.12 -6.15 7.76
N SER A 88 -0.20 -7.21 8.46
CA SER A 88 0.01 -7.31 9.91
C SER A 88 0.38 -8.73 10.33
N PRO A 89 1.29 -8.91 11.32
CA PRO A 89 1.57 -10.21 11.90
C PRO A 89 0.37 -10.86 12.59
N CYS A 90 -0.61 -10.06 13.00
CA CYS A 90 -1.84 -10.52 13.66
C CYS A 90 -2.99 -10.79 12.68
N GLY A 91 -2.75 -10.62 11.40
CA GLY A 91 -3.77 -10.83 10.36
C GLY A 91 -4.01 -12.31 10.04
N ALA A 92 -5.04 -12.56 9.23
CA ALA A 92 -5.27 -13.88 8.68
C ALA A 92 -4.17 -14.27 7.69
N VAL A 93 -3.87 -15.56 7.62
CA VAL A 93 -2.87 -16.08 6.67
C VAL A 93 -3.34 -15.82 5.23
N PHE A 94 -2.45 -15.24 4.43
CA PHE A 94 -2.69 -15.05 3.01
C PHE A 94 -2.29 -16.33 2.25
N ASP A 95 -3.25 -16.94 1.59
CA ASP A 95 -3.06 -18.17 0.82
C ASP A 95 -3.60 -18.03 -0.62
N GLN A 96 -3.46 -19.09 -1.42
CA GLN A 96 -3.91 -19.11 -2.81
C GLN A 96 -5.44 -18.97 -2.95
N GLU A 97 -6.19 -19.47 -2.01
CA GLU A 97 -7.66 -19.34 -2.03
C GLU A 97 -8.05 -17.88 -1.80
N LYS A 98 -7.46 -17.22 -0.81
CA LYS A 98 -7.66 -15.79 -0.57
C LYS A 98 -7.25 -14.95 -1.77
N ALA A 99 -6.15 -15.28 -2.42
CA ALA A 99 -5.73 -14.60 -3.65
C ALA A 99 -6.76 -14.71 -4.77
N ARG A 100 -7.34 -15.90 -4.97
CA ARG A 100 -8.40 -16.12 -5.97
C ARG A 100 -9.67 -15.34 -5.65
N GLN A 101 -10.09 -15.34 -4.38
CA GLN A 101 -11.24 -14.56 -3.92
C GLN A 101 -11.07 -13.07 -4.21
N LEU A 102 -9.90 -12.50 -3.90
CA LEU A 102 -9.60 -11.10 -4.17
C LEU A 102 -9.58 -10.80 -5.67
N ARG A 103 -8.96 -11.67 -6.46
CA ARG A 103 -8.96 -11.54 -7.93
C ARG A 103 -10.38 -11.47 -8.49
N ASP A 104 -11.28 -12.31 -7.99
CA ASP A 104 -12.63 -12.45 -8.54
C ASP A 104 -13.59 -11.37 -8.02
N SER A 105 -13.27 -10.72 -6.89
CA SER A 105 -14.17 -9.76 -6.23
C SER A 105 -13.67 -8.32 -6.22
N CYS A 106 -12.39 -8.06 -6.52
CA CYS A 106 -11.80 -6.74 -6.39
C CYS A 106 -11.17 -6.26 -7.70
N GLU A 107 -11.48 -5.04 -8.09
CA GLU A 107 -10.85 -4.33 -9.22
C GLU A 107 -9.66 -3.48 -8.77
N ASN A 108 -9.77 -2.89 -7.58
CA ASN A 108 -8.78 -1.98 -7.02
C ASN A 108 -8.42 -2.43 -5.60
N ILE A 109 -7.12 -2.60 -5.35
CA ILE A 109 -6.58 -3.02 -4.05
C ILE A 109 -5.55 -2.01 -3.60
N ILE A 110 -5.67 -1.55 -2.34
CA ILE A 110 -4.62 -0.79 -1.66
C ILE A 110 -3.93 -1.72 -0.65
N LEU A 111 -2.59 -1.76 -0.72
CA LEU A 111 -1.74 -2.44 0.26
C LEU A 111 -1.12 -1.40 1.20
N VAL A 112 -1.27 -1.61 2.52
CA VAL A 112 -0.73 -0.73 3.57
C VAL A 112 0.26 -1.49 4.42
#